data_e62adbda5905622a6ba245139006ca22
#
_entry.id   e62adbda5905622a6ba245139006ca22
#
_cell.length_a   1.000
_cell.length_b   1.000
_cell.length_c   1.000
_cell.angle_alpha   90.00
_cell.angle_beta   90.00
_cell.angle_gamma   90.00
#
_symmetry.space_group_name_H-M   'P 1'
#
loop_
_entity.id
_entity.type
_entity.pdbx_description
1 polymer ?
#
loop_
_entity_poly.entity_id
_entity_poly.type
_entity_poly.pdbx_seq_one_letter_code
_entity_poly.pdbx_strand_id
1 'polypeptide(L)'
;MSRREDIAAYIVTQLGTVSQIKTVTREPTDLTQLAATSFPHVLVETANEIREDASFSGDVRREATLDFLLNVVVYGNNRDTSRNTIIELIEEKLAQDPDIVGLCFNSGVSEVIIREIAETAPFGQAAIVYTVKYYYERGNA
;
A
#
# COMPACT_ATOMS: atom_id res chain seq x y z
N MET A 1 6.95 -2.47 18.80
CA MET A 1 6.27 -1.71 17.72
C MET A 1 4.93 -2.31 17.42
N SER A 2 3.99 -1.52 16.96
CA SER A 2 2.69 -2.04 16.60
C SER A 2 2.78 -2.90 15.32
N ARG A 3 1.84 -3.81 15.18
CA ARG A 3 1.77 -4.64 13.96
C ARG A 3 1.54 -3.79 12.70
N ARG A 4 0.78 -2.69 12.84
CA ARG A 4 0.59 -1.75 11.73
C ARG A 4 1.92 -1.20 11.21
N GLU A 5 2.82 -0.83 12.12
CA GLU A 5 4.13 -0.32 11.72
C GLU A 5 4.99 -1.41 11.07
N ASP A 6 4.96 -2.62 11.60
CA ASP A 6 5.72 -3.74 11.05
C ASP A 6 5.24 -4.07 9.63
N ILE A 7 3.93 -4.07 9.40
CA ILE A 7 3.34 -4.33 8.08
C ILE A 7 3.69 -3.18 7.13
N ALA A 8 3.56 -1.93 7.57
CA ALA A 8 3.89 -0.77 6.74
C ALA A 8 5.36 -0.80 6.31
N ALA A 9 6.27 -1.12 7.24
CA ALA A 9 7.69 -1.25 6.95
C ALA A 9 7.97 -2.37 5.94
N TYR A 10 7.28 -3.49 6.07
CA TYR A 10 7.37 -4.59 5.11
C TYR A 10 6.95 -4.14 3.70
N ILE A 11 5.82 -3.45 3.59
CA ILE A 11 5.34 -2.96 2.29
C ILE A 11 6.38 -2.04 1.64
N VAL A 12 6.92 -1.09 2.40
CA VAL A 12 7.95 -0.17 1.90
C VAL A 12 9.17 -0.92 1.41
N THR A 13 9.64 -1.90 2.18
CA THR A 13 10.80 -2.71 1.83
C THR A 13 10.56 -3.51 0.54
N GLN A 14 9.39 -4.14 0.44
CA GLN A 14 9.07 -4.96 -0.75
C GLN A 14 8.92 -4.10 -2.00
N LEU A 15 8.23 -2.98 -1.92
CA LEU A 15 8.09 -2.08 -3.07
C LEU A 15 9.43 -1.46 -3.46
N GLY A 16 10.32 -1.25 -2.50
CA GLY A 16 11.67 -0.76 -2.77
C GLY A 16 12.53 -1.73 -3.58
N THR A 17 12.17 -3.02 -3.63
CA THR A 17 12.88 -4.01 -4.45
C THR A 17 12.43 -4.03 -5.92
N VAL A 18 11.33 -3.35 -6.24
CA VAL A 18 10.84 -3.25 -7.62
C VAL A 18 11.63 -2.16 -8.34
N SER A 19 12.47 -2.56 -9.29
CA SER A 19 13.41 -1.64 -9.95
C SER A 19 12.72 -0.51 -10.72
N GLN A 20 11.50 -0.72 -11.18
CA GLN A 20 10.73 0.27 -11.93
C GLN A 20 10.12 1.36 -11.03
N ILE A 21 10.05 1.12 -9.71
CA ILE A 21 9.60 2.13 -8.74
C ILE A 21 10.83 2.85 -8.22
N LYS A 22 10.92 4.15 -8.45
CA LYS A 22 12.13 4.92 -8.11
C LYS A 22 12.14 5.45 -6.69
N THR A 23 10.96 5.72 -6.12
CA THR A 23 10.85 6.28 -4.77
C THR A 23 9.66 5.68 -4.05
N VAL A 24 9.89 5.21 -2.83
CA VAL A 24 8.84 4.74 -1.93
C VAL A 24 8.96 5.50 -0.63
N THR A 25 7.90 6.19 -0.21
CA THR A 25 7.90 7.00 1.01
C THR A 25 6.67 6.71 1.86
N ARG A 26 6.73 7.11 3.13
CA ARG A 26 5.59 7.07 4.06
C ARG A 26 5.08 8.46 4.39
N GLU A 27 5.81 9.50 4.02
CA GLU A 27 5.45 10.88 4.30
C GLU A 27 5.03 11.59 3.02
N PRO A 28 4.01 12.46 3.07
CA PRO A 28 3.61 13.25 1.92
C PRO A 28 4.77 14.11 1.41
N THR A 29 4.89 14.18 0.10
CA THR A 29 5.96 14.94 -0.56
C THR A 29 5.33 15.86 -1.60
N ASP A 30 5.86 17.08 -1.73
CA ASP A 30 5.45 17.99 -2.78
C ASP A 30 5.98 17.46 -4.13
N LEU A 31 5.08 16.94 -4.94
CA LEU A 31 5.42 16.31 -6.21
C LEU A 31 6.05 17.29 -7.21
N THR A 32 5.70 18.59 -7.10
CA THR A 32 6.22 19.60 -8.02
C THR A 32 7.69 19.90 -7.77
N GLN A 33 8.22 19.54 -6.61
CA GLN A 33 9.62 19.78 -6.25
C GLN A 33 10.51 18.56 -6.47
N LEU A 34 9.94 17.44 -6.90
CA LEU A 34 10.70 16.24 -7.19
C LEU A 34 11.26 16.28 -8.62
N ALA A 35 12.46 15.74 -8.79
CA ALA A 35 13.03 15.56 -10.13
C ALA A 35 12.26 14.48 -10.89
N ALA A 36 12.20 14.58 -12.21
CA ALA A 36 11.55 13.57 -13.05
C ALA A 36 12.09 12.16 -12.83
N THR A 37 13.36 12.04 -12.43
CA THR A 37 13.99 10.76 -12.11
C THR A 37 13.51 10.14 -10.80
N SER A 38 12.74 10.86 -9.99
CA SER A 38 12.13 10.33 -8.75
C SER A 38 10.85 9.55 -9.00
N PHE A 39 10.34 9.55 -10.22
CA PHE A 39 9.12 8.83 -10.58
C PHE A 39 9.44 7.54 -11.35
N PRO A 40 8.61 6.50 -11.25
CA PRO A 40 7.38 6.37 -10.45
C PRO A 40 7.61 6.46 -8.95
N HIS A 41 6.70 7.15 -8.28
CA HIS A 41 6.73 7.38 -6.83
C HIS A 41 5.53 6.69 -6.17
N VAL A 42 5.75 6.01 -5.05
CA VAL A 42 4.68 5.37 -4.28
C VAL A 42 4.73 5.89 -2.85
N LEU A 43 3.61 6.44 -2.39
CA LEU A 43 3.41 6.84 -0.99
C LEU A 43 2.58 5.78 -0.29
N VAL A 44 3.13 5.21 0.78
CA VAL A 44 2.46 4.18 1.58
C VAL A 44 1.85 4.84 2.81
N GLU A 45 0.52 4.80 2.92
CA GLU A 45 -0.21 5.38 4.04
C GLU A 45 -1.04 4.32 4.75
N THR A 46 -1.03 4.33 6.08
CA THR A 46 -1.99 3.57 6.88
C THR A 46 -3.33 4.31 6.81
N ALA A 47 -4.37 3.65 6.35
CA ALA A 47 -5.65 4.31 6.12
C ALA A 47 -6.68 4.01 7.20
N ASN A 48 -7.22 2.81 7.23
CA ASN A 48 -8.35 2.47 8.10
C ASN A 48 -8.18 1.09 8.72
N GLU A 49 -8.65 0.90 9.94
CA GLU A 49 -8.63 -0.40 10.61
C GLU A 49 -9.97 -0.64 11.28
N ILE A 50 -10.58 -1.77 10.94
CA ILE A 50 -11.82 -2.24 11.56
C ILE A 50 -11.47 -3.44 12.43
N ARG A 51 -11.98 -3.46 13.66
CA ARG A 51 -11.68 -4.50 14.64
C ARG A 51 -12.95 -5.22 15.07
N GLU A 52 -12.87 -6.55 15.12
CA GLU A 52 -13.97 -7.40 15.51
C GLU A 52 -13.48 -8.48 16.46
N ASP A 53 -14.39 -9.02 17.27
CA ASP A 53 -14.06 -10.17 18.12
C ASP A 53 -13.91 -11.42 17.25
N ALA A 54 -12.81 -12.13 17.42
CA ALA A 54 -12.50 -13.33 16.64
C ALA A 54 -13.12 -14.59 17.21
N SER A 55 -13.64 -14.53 18.46
CA SER A 55 -14.30 -15.67 19.09
C SER A 55 -15.44 -15.21 20.01
N PHE A 56 -16.36 -16.14 20.29
CA PHE A 56 -17.59 -15.84 21.02
C PHE A 56 -17.54 -16.12 22.54
N SER A 57 -16.49 -16.76 23.03
CA SER A 57 -16.51 -17.31 24.39
C SER A 57 -15.47 -16.69 25.31
N GLY A 58 -15.38 -15.36 25.32
CA GLY A 58 -14.52 -14.65 26.27
C GLY A 58 -13.02 -14.70 25.94
N ASP A 59 -12.66 -15.21 24.78
CA ASP A 59 -11.28 -15.17 24.29
C ASP A 59 -10.88 -13.70 24.07
N VAL A 60 -9.65 -13.36 24.43
CA VAL A 60 -9.10 -12.02 24.26
C VAL A 60 -8.67 -11.73 22.81
N ARG A 61 -8.71 -12.73 21.93
CA ARG A 61 -8.27 -12.57 20.54
C ARG A 61 -9.29 -11.80 19.74
N ARG A 62 -8.79 -10.86 18.96
CA ARG A 62 -9.60 -10.04 18.05
C ARG A 62 -9.03 -10.11 16.63
N GLU A 63 -9.89 -9.84 15.66
CA GLU A 63 -9.51 -9.75 14.25
C GLU A 63 -9.47 -8.29 13.83
N ALA A 64 -8.40 -7.89 13.16
CA ALA A 64 -8.27 -6.57 12.56
C ALA A 64 -8.25 -6.69 11.05
N THR A 65 -9.00 -5.80 10.39
CA THR A 65 -8.95 -5.59 8.94
C THR A 65 -8.35 -4.21 8.73
N LEU A 66 -7.13 -4.18 8.24
CA LEU A 66 -6.33 -2.96 8.10
C LEU A 66 -6.13 -2.64 6.63
N ASP A 67 -6.49 -1.42 6.25
CA ASP A 67 -6.29 -0.93 4.88
C ASP A 67 -5.09 0.00 4.82
N PHE A 68 -4.25 -0.23 3.81
CA PHE A 68 -3.20 0.70 3.41
C PHE A 68 -3.59 1.31 2.07
N LEU A 69 -3.30 2.60 1.91
CA LEU A 69 -3.38 3.26 0.61
C LEU A 69 -1.97 3.35 0.04
N LEU A 70 -1.81 2.78 -1.15
CA LEU A 70 -0.57 2.88 -1.90
C LEU A 70 -0.83 3.87 -3.03
N ASN A 71 -0.40 5.11 -2.82
CA ASN A 71 -0.64 6.19 -3.78
C ASN A 71 0.47 6.19 -4.82
N VAL A 72 0.12 5.82 -6.05
CA VAL A 72 1.05 5.70 -7.17
C VAL A 72 1.01 6.98 -7.99
N VAL A 73 2.19 7.55 -8.26
CA VAL A 73 2.32 8.72 -9.13
C VAL A 73 3.36 8.42 -10.19
N VAL A 74 2.99 8.59 -11.43
CA VAL A 74 3.89 8.48 -12.60
C VAL A 74 3.99 9.83 -13.30
N TYR A 75 5.08 10.02 -14.04
CA TYR A 75 5.38 11.29 -14.69
C TYR A 75 5.67 11.05 -16.18
N GLY A 76 5.20 11.95 -17.03
CA GLY A 76 5.55 11.96 -18.44
C GLY A 76 4.39 11.77 -19.39
N ASN A 77 4.70 11.53 -20.66
CA ASN A 77 3.71 11.51 -21.74
C ASN A 77 2.87 10.23 -21.80
N ASN A 78 3.41 9.10 -21.35
CA ASN A 78 2.72 7.80 -21.35
C ASN A 78 2.15 7.48 -19.97
N ARG A 79 1.50 8.45 -19.35
CA ARG A 79 1.06 8.35 -17.94
C ARG A 79 0.11 7.19 -17.70
N ASP A 80 -0.86 6.99 -18.57
CA ASP A 80 -1.84 5.92 -18.40
C ASP A 80 -1.19 4.55 -18.47
N THR A 81 -0.38 4.30 -19.48
CA THR A 81 0.33 3.03 -19.65
C THR A 81 1.31 2.79 -18.50
N SER A 82 2.09 3.81 -18.14
CA SER A 82 3.06 3.70 -17.04
C SER A 82 2.36 3.41 -15.71
N ARG A 83 1.25 4.06 -15.46
CA ARG A 83 0.47 3.85 -14.24
C ARG A 83 -0.04 2.41 -14.16
N ASN A 84 -0.61 1.89 -15.24
CA ASN A 84 -1.12 0.52 -15.27
C ASN A 84 0.00 -0.50 -15.07
N THR A 85 1.18 -0.25 -15.64
CA THR A 85 2.35 -1.11 -15.45
C THR A 85 2.79 -1.15 -14.00
N ILE A 86 2.85 0.01 -13.34
CA ILE A 86 3.27 0.08 -11.93
C ILE A 86 2.24 -0.60 -11.02
N ILE A 87 0.94 -0.40 -11.27
CA ILE A 87 -0.11 -1.08 -10.50
C ILE A 87 0.07 -2.59 -10.59
N GLU A 88 0.27 -3.12 -11.79
CA GLU A 88 0.46 -4.56 -12.02
C GLU A 88 1.70 -5.08 -11.27
N LEU A 89 2.82 -4.36 -11.33
CA LEU A 89 4.04 -4.75 -10.63
C LEU A 89 3.86 -4.77 -9.11
N ILE A 90 3.12 -3.80 -8.57
CA ILE A 90 2.82 -3.77 -7.14
C ILE A 90 1.96 -4.97 -6.74
N GLU A 91 0.92 -5.27 -7.51
CA GLU A 91 0.04 -6.41 -7.23
C GLU A 91 0.82 -7.72 -7.28
N GLU A 92 1.66 -7.91 -8.29
CA GLU A 92 2.49 -9.11 -8.40
C GLU A 92 3.46 -9.25 -7.22
N LYS A 93 4.10 -8.14 -6.83
CA LYS A 93 5.07 -8.18 -5.74
C LYS A 93 4.42 -8.52 -4.41
N LEU A 94 3.30 -7.89 -4.09
CA LEU A 94 2.61 -8.12 -2.82
C LEU A 94 1.92 -9.48 -2.77
N ALA A 95 1.55 -10.06 -3.90
CA ALA A 95 0.93 -11.39 -3.96
C ALA A 95 1.91 -12.52 -3.68
N GLN A 96 3.22 -12.27 -3.71
CA GLN A 96 4.24 -13.31 -3.46
C GLN A 96 4.25 -13.80 -2.01
N ASP A 97 3.79 -13.00 -1.07
CA ASP A 97 3.81 -13.33 0.35
C ASP A 97 2.52 -12.86 1.03
N PRO A 98 1.41 -13.59 0.87
CA PRO A 98 0.12 -13.14 1.38
C PRO A 98 -0.01 -13.14 2.90
N ASP A 99 0.87 -13.84 3.63
CA ASP A 99 0.87 -13.83 5.09
C ASP A 99 1.87 -12.82 5.69
N ILE A 100 2.60 -12.11 4.85
CA ILE A 100 3.56 -11.06 5.23
C ILE A 100 4.54 -11.55 6.30
N VAL A 101 5.24 -12.64 5.98
CA VAL A 101 6.22 -13.29 6.88
C VAL A 101 5.58 -13.62 8.25
N GLY A 102 4.34 -14.08 8.25
CA GLY A 102 3.62 -14.45 9.47
C GLY A 102 2.99 -13.30 10.24
N LEU A 103 3.01 -12.07 9.71
CA LEU A 103 2.39 -10.92 10.38
C LEU A 103 0.87 -10.88 10.24
N CYS A 104 0.31 -11.60 9.29
CA CYS A 104 -1.13 -11.65 9.04
C CYS A 104 -1.54 -13.03 8.58
N PHE A 105 -2.85 -13.29 8.55
CA PHE A 105 -3.36 -14.54 7.99
C PHE A 105 -3.87 -14.39 6.55
N ASN A 106 -4.12 -13.16 6.10
CA ASN A 106 -4.51 -12.90 4.71
C ASN A 106 -4.22 -11.46 4.33
N SER A 107 -3.87 -11.24 3.08
CA SER A 107 -3.68 -9.91 2.52
C SER A 107 -3.96 -9.93 1.03
N GLY A 108 -4.33 -8.78 0.49
CA GLY A 108 -4.57 -8.65 -0.95
C GLY A 108 -5.04 -7.27 -1.33
N VAL A 109 -4.92 -6.96 -2.61
CA VAL A 109 -5.46 -5.73 -3.18
C VAL A 109 -6.98 -5.87 -3.26
N SER A 110 -7.70 -4.99 -2.56
CA SER A 110 -9.16 -5.01 -2.52
C SER A 110 -9.80 -4.04 -3.50
N GLU A 111 -9.09 -2.98 -3.87
CA GLU A 111 -9.60 -1.95 -4.77
C GLU A 111 -8.44 -1.20 -5.42
N VAL A 112 -8.65 -0.78 -6.66
CA VAL A 112 -7.74 0.13 -7.35
C VAL A 112 -8.56 1.34 -7.79
N ILE A 113 -8.20 2.52 -7.30
CA ILE A 113 -8.89 3.77 -7.61
C ILE A 113 -8.04 4.51 -8.64
N ILE A 114 -8.54 4.56 -9.87
CA ILE A 114 -7.86 5.25 -10.95
C ILE A 114 -8.32 6.71 -10.96
N ARG A 115 -7.35 7.62 -10.89
CA ARG A 115 -7.65 9.04 -10.91
C ARG A 115 -7.56 9.58 -12.32
N GLU A 116 -8.41 10.57 -12.63
CA GLU A 116 -8.42 11.23 -13.92
C GLU A 116 -7.08 11.93 -14.17
N ILE A 117 -6.57 11.82 -15.40
CA ILE A 117 -5.33 12.50 -15.80
C ILE A 117 -5.68 13.92 -16.25
N ALA A 118 -5.12 14.93 -15.57
CA ALA A 118 -5.30 16.32 -15.95
C ALA A 118 -4.46 16.64 -17.18
N GLU A 119 -5.04 17.35 -18.16
CA GLU A 119 -4.35 17.70 -19.40
C GLU A 119 -3.10 18.54 -19.16
N THR A 120 -3.14 19.41 -18.16
CA THR A 120 -2.06 20.38 -17.88
C THR A 120 -1.02 19.84 -16.90
N ALA A 121 -1.31 18.76 -16.18
CA ALA A 121 -0.38 18.20 -15.21
C ALA A 121 0.32 16.98 -15.81
N PRO A 122 1.66 16.88 -15.67
CA PRO A 122 2.41 15.75 -16.25
C PRO A 122 2.32 14.47 -15.41
N PHE A 123 1.37 14.35 -14.49
CA PHE A 123 1.27 13.25 -13.54
C PHE A 123 0.07 12.36 -13.83
N GLY A 124 0.29 11.04 -13.74
CA GLY A 124 -0.78 10.05 -13.65
C GLY A 124 -0.82 9.51 -12.24
N GLN A 125 -2.02 9.40 -11.64
CA GLN A 125 -2.19 8.98 -10.25
C GLN A 125 -3.18 7.85 -10.11
N ALA A 126 -2.94 6.98 -9.12
CA ALA A 126 -3.86 5.94 -8.70
C ALA A 126 -3.66 5.65 -7.23
N ALA A 127 -4.69 5.13 -6.57
CA ALA A 127 -4.58 4.64 -5.21
C ALA A 127 -4.93 3.14 -5.21
N ILE A 128 -4.05 2.33 -4.64
CA ILE A 128 -4.27 0.90 -4.46
C ILE A 128 -4.65 0.70 -2.99
N VAL A 129 -5.80 0.08 -2.74
CA VAL A 129 -6.20 -0.29 -1.39
C VAL A 129 -5.71 -1.71 -1.13
N TYR A 130 -4.74 -1.84 -0.24
CA TYR A 130 -4.16 -3.12 0.16
C TYR A 130 -4.71 -3.48 1.54
N THR A 131 -5.50 -4.55 1.61
CA THR A 131 -6.20 -4.96 2.83
C THR A 131 -5.47 -6.13 3.47
N VAL A 132 -5.19 -5.98 4.77
CA VAL A 132 -4.46 -6.96 5.57
C VAL A 132 -5.33 -7.38 6.74
N LYS A 133 -5.49 -8.69 6.95
CA LYS A 133 -6.26 -9.24 8.06
C LYS A 133 -5.34 -10.00 9.02
N TYR A 134 -5.38 -9.62 10.29
CA TYR A 134 -4.55 -10.26 11.30
C TYR A 134 -5.28 -10.41 12.62
N TYR A 135 -4.81 -11.35 13.43
CA TYR A 135 -5.29 -11.53 14.79
C TYR A 135 -4.38 -10.82 15.78
N TYR A 136 -4.95 -10.32 16.85
CA TYR A 136 -4.20 -9.72 17.94
C TYR A 136 -4.94 -9.98 19.25
N GLU A 137 -4.21 -9.86 20.36
CA GLU A 137 -4.83 -9.90 21.68
C GLU A 137 -5.38 -8.53 22.03
N ARG A 138 -6.50 -8.51 22.75
CA ARG A 138 -7.16 -7.27 23.16
C ARG A 138 -6.18 -6.38 23.93
N GLY A 139 -6.02 -5.13 23.48
CA GLY A 139 -5.10 -4.18 24.07
C GLY A 139 -3.65 -4.30 23.61
N ASN A 140 -3.34 -5.19 22.67
CA ASN A 140 -1.98 -5.46 22.22
C ASN A 140 -1.89 -5.55 20.70
N ALA A 141 -2.41 -4.55 20.01
CA ALA A 141 -2.41 -4.51 18.55
C ALA A 141 -1.12 -3.96 17.97
#